data_976a48cfea478e5cdf9dab1ca8fb7b34
#
_entry.id   976a48cfea478e5cdf9dab1ca8fb7b34
#
_cell.length_a   1.000
_cell.length_b   1.000
_cell.length_c   1.000
_cell.angle_alpha   90.00
_cell.angle_beta   90.00
_cell.angle_gamma   90.00
#
_symmetry.space_group_name_H-M   'P 1'
#
loop_
_entity.id
_entity.type
_entity.pdbx_description
1 polymer ?
#
loop_
_entity_poly.entity_id
_entity_poly.type
_entity_poly.pdbx_seq_one_letter_code
_entity_poly.pdbx_strand_id
1 'polypeptide(L)'
;MHLLVLGGTGFLSGEVVRAALSSGHRVTAVTRGRRPEPGADAPAVRSVRADRDDVAALTEAFAPVLADDAPDAVVDCCGYTVDGARAAADALAGVPRYVYVSSISAYRDWPPGPVPDESAPTFGSEASPEEYGPMKAQSERVLEDAFGNRLLSARAGLIVGPGDRTLRLTSWLHRIATADRVVVPATGDVPVAFVDVRDLAGWLVVAAGADWSGPVNATGPVGMTTYGGMLAACRDAVVASGAPAAELVPVPPARLLEAGVEPWTDLPFWLPDDVAATAWQVGTARARELGLPSRPIEDTVRDTWRWLATAGLEQPPVPDRVDPRAFA
;
A
#
# COMPACT_ATOMS: atom_id res chain seq x y z
N MET A 1 -10.25 -22.36 0.78
CA MET A 1 -10.46 -21.75 2.10
C MET A 1 -11.62 -20.75 2.03
N HIS A 2 -12.20 -20.43 3.16
CA HIS A 2 -13.08 -19.28 3.32
C HIS A 2 -12.30 -18.12 3.95
N LEU A 3 -12.14 -17.01 3.21
CA LEU A 3 -11.41 -15.83 3.65
C LEU A 3 -12.37 -14.70 4.04
N LEU A 4 -12.17 -14.14 5.22
CA LEU A 4 -12.82 -12.90 5.64
C LEU A 4 -11.88 -11.74 5.32
N VAL A 5 -12.29 -10.82 4.43
CA VAL A 5 -11.49 -9.64 4.04
C VAL A 5 -12.10 -8.39 4.64
N LEU A 6 -11.38 -7.75 5.58
CA LEU A 6 -11.79 -6.47 6.14
C LEU A 6 -11.40 -5.33 5.20
N GLY A 7 -12.39 -4.58 4.71
CA GLY A 7 -12.21 -3.46 3.80
C GLY A 7 -12.31 -3.81 2.31
N GLY A 8 -13.03 -4.83 1.89
CA GLY A 8 -13.05 -5.44 0.56
C GLY A 8 -13.22 -4.55 -0.68
N THR A 9 -13.45 -3.23 -0.57
CA THR A 9 -13.64 -2.29 -1.69
C THR A 9 -12.53 -1.26 -1.85
N GLY A 10 -11.47 -1.34 -1.05
CA GLY A 10 -10.31 -0.45 -1.14
C GLY A 10 -9.34 -0.85 -2.26
N PHE A 11 -8.27 -0.07 -2.44
CA PHE A 11 -7.22 -0.32 -3.43
C PHE A 11 -6.58 -1.70 -3.23
N LEU A 12 -5.95 -1.94 -2.07
CA LEU A 12 -5.35 -3.23 -1.75
C LEU A 12 -6.41 -4.30 -1.48
N SER A 13 -7.41 -3.98 -0.67
CA SER A 13 -8.40 -4.98 -0.25
C SER A 13 -9.27 -5.51 -1.40
N GLY A 14 -9.59 -4.68 -2.39
CA GLY A 14 -10.26 -5.12 -3.61
C GLY A 14 -9.39 -6.07 -4.44
N GLU A 15 -8.06 -5.84 -4.45
CA GLU A 15 -7.12 -6.75 -5.11
C GLU A 15 -6.97 -8.07 -4.36
N VAL A 16 -6.98 -8.03 -3.01
CA VAL A 16 -6.99 -9.26 -2.17
C VAL A 16 -8.24 -10.09 -2.47
N VAL A 17 -9.42 -9.47 -2.57
CA VAL A 17 -10.65 -10.19 -2.96
C VAL A 17 -10.50 -10.82 -4.34
N ARG A 18 -9.97 -10.08 -5.34
CA ARG A 18 -9.73 -10.61 -6.68
C ARG A 18 -8.74 -11.78 -6.67
N ALA A 19 -7.63 -11.64 -5.98
CA ALA A 19 -6.60 -12.68 -5.86
C ALA A 19 -7.17 -13.94 -5.19
N ALA A 20 -7.95 -13.80 -4.12
CA ALA A 20 -8.58 -14.89 -3.42
C ALA A 20 -9.57 -15.67 -4.32
N LEU A 21 -10.43 -14.94 -5.05
CA LEU A 21 -11.38 -15.54 -6.00
C LEU A 21 -10.66 -16.28 -7.13
N SER A 22 -9.62 -15.67 -7.70
CA SER A 22 -8.82 -16.27 -8.78
C SER A 22 -8.10 -17.54 -8.32
N SER A 23 -7.82 -17.66 -7.03
CA SER A 23 -7.25 -18.86 -6.40
C SER A 23 -8.30 -19.88 -5.94
N GLY A 24 -9.58 -19.67 -6.30
CA GLY A 24 -10.67 -20.60 -5.97
C GLY A 24 -11.15 -20.54 -4.52
N HIS A 25 -10.87 -19.47 -3.79
CA HIS A 25 -11.32 -19.29 -2.41
C HIS A 25 -12.71 -18.67 -2.36
N ARG A 26 -13.47 -18.99 -1.31
CA ARG A 26 -14.70 -18.26 -0.96
C ARG A 26 -14.30 -17.03 -0.16
N VAL A 27 -15.01 -15.91 -0.38
CA VAL A 27 -14.70 -14.64 0.25
C VAL A 27 -15.93 -14.06 0.94
N THR A 28 -15.79 -13.67 2.20
CA THR A 28 -16.68 -12.72 2.85
C THR A 28 -15.98 -11.37 2.93
N ALA A 29 -16.49 -10.37 2.21
CA ALA A 29 -15.95 -9.01 2.20
C ALA A 29 -16.74 -8.12 3.16
N VAL A 30 -16.04 -7.50 4.12
CA VAL A 30 -16.65 -6.56 5.07
C VAL A 30 -16.40 -5.14 4.62
N THR A 31 -17.47 -4.39 4.37
CA THR A 31 -17.37 -3.03 3.81
C THR A 31 -18.35 -2.07 4.49
N ARG A 32 -18.06 -0.78 4.40
CA ARG A 32 -19.00 0.27 4.85
C ARG A 32 -20.09 0.57 3.81
N GLY A 33 -20.09 -0.10 2.66
CA GLY A 33 -21.05 0.11 1.58
C GLY A 33 -20.94 1.47 0.86
N ARG A 34 -19.78 2.15 0.96
CA ARG A 34 -19.55 3.47 0.32
C ARG A 34 -19.07 3.38 -1.13
N ARG A 35 -18.70 2.20 -1.59
CA ARG A 35 -18.21 1.91 -2.95
C ARG A 35 -18.93 0.68 -3.48
N PRO A 36 -19.03 0.52 -4.82
CA PRO A 36 -19.54 -0.72 -5.42
C PRO A 36 -18.79 -1.92 -4.84
N GLU A 37 -19.52 -2.99 -4.60
CA GLU A 37 -18.98 -4.20 -4.02
C GLU A 37 -18.04 -4.91 -5.00
N PRO A 38 -16.89 -5.43 -4.56
CA PRO A 38 -16.02 -6.18 -5.43
C PRO A 38 -16.72 -7.49 -5.78
N GLY A 39 -16.84 -7.75 -7.07
CA GLY A 39 -17.44 -9.00 -7.55
C GLY A 39 -18.95 -9.11 -7.32
N ALA A 40 -19.68 -7.98 -7.41
CA ALA A 40 -21.16 -8.00 -7.40
C ALA A 40 -21.74 -9.03 -8.39
N ASP A 41 -20.99 -9.36 -9.45
CA ASP A 41 -21.31 -10.39 -10.43
C ASP A 41 -20.68 -11.77 -10.13
N ALA A 42 -19.93 -11.90 -9.02
CA ALA A 42 -19.27 -13.16 -8.65
C ALA A 42 -20.02 -13.86 -7.50
N PRO A 43 -20.68 -15.00 -7.76
CA PRO A 43 -21.47 -15.72 -6.75
C PRO A 43 -20.65 -16.24 -5.55
N ALA A 44 -19.33 -16.13 -5.60
CA ALA A 44 -18.40 -16.57 -4.57
C ALA A 44 -18.05 -15.49 -3.51
N VAL A 45 -18.65 -14.28 -3.58
CA VAL A 45 -18.44 -13.21 -2.59
C VAL A 45 -19.72 -13.00 -1.78
N ARG A 46 -19.60 -13.18 -0.46
CA ARG A 46 -20.62 -12.72 0.50
C ARG A 46 -20.23 -11.33 0.98
N SER A 47 -21.13 -10.37 0.87
CA SER A 47 -20.92 -9.02 1.40
C SER A 47 -21.55 -8.86 2.77
N VAL A 48 -20.77 -8.28 3.69
CA VAL A 48 -21.22 -7.90 5.03
C VAL A 48 -20.99 -6.41 5.22
N ARG A 49 -22.03 -5.68 5.59
CA ARG A 49 -21.93 -4.26 5.84
C ARG A 49 -21.70 -3.99 7.32
N ALA A 50 -20.53 -3.49 7.67
CA ALA A 50 -20.19 -3.04 9.02
C ALA A 50 -19.18 -1.91 8.98
N ASP A 51 -19.19 -1.04 9.98
CA ASP A 51 -18.09 -0.12 10.25
C ASP A 51 -17.14 -0.79 11.24
N ARG A 52 -15.87 -0.88 10.90
CA ARG A 52 -14.86 -1.52 11.71
C ARG A 52 -14.61 -0.81 13.04
N ASP A 53 -14.83 0.50 13.07
CA ASP A 53 -14.63 1.32 14.27
C ASP A 53 -15.85 1.26 15.24
N ASP A 54 -16.94 0.60 14.82
CA ASP A 54 -18.10 0.32 15.66
C ASP A 54 -18.05 -1.15 16.13
N VAL A 55 -17.60 -1.36 17.37
CA VAL A 55 -17.43 -2.70 17.99
C VAL A 55 -18.74 -3.49 18.00
N ALA A 56 -19.86 -2.84 18.35
CA ALA A 56 -21.15 -3.50 18.45
C ALA A 56 -21.66 -3.92 17.07
N ALA A 57 -21.60 -3.02 16.08
CA ALA A 57 -21.97 -3.31 14.71
C ALA A 57 -21.09 -4.40 14.08
N LEU A 58 -19.80 -4.42 14.39
CA LEU A 58 -18.87 -5.43 13.90
C LEU A 58 -19.20 -6.81 14.47
N THR A 59 -19.42 -6.90 15.79
CA THR A 59 -19.76 -8.15 16.50
C THR A 59 -21.09 -8.70 15.99
N GLU A 60 -22.12 -7.87 15.86
CA GLU A 60 -23.41 -8.25 15.32
C GLU A 60 -23.31 -8.77 13.88
N ALA A 61 -22.56 -8.06 13.04
CA ALA A 61 -22.36 -8.43 11.64
C ALA A 61 -21.59 -9.75 11.47
N PHE A 62 -20.67 -10.07 12.39
CA PHE A 62 -19.88 -11.31 12.31
C PHE A 62 -20.57 -12.51 12.94
N ALA A 63 -21.46 -12.34 13.91
CA ALA A 63 -22.12 -13.45 14.57
C ALA A 63 -22.73 -14.49 13.59
N PRO A 64 -23.51 -14.11 12.55
CA PRO A 64 -24.02 -15.08 11.58
C PRO A 64 -22.93 -15.65 10.67
N VAL A 65 -21.85 -14.91 10.39
CA VAL A 65 -20.73 -15.41 9.58
C VAL A 65 -20.00 -16.52 10.34
N LEU A 66 -19.72 -16.28 11.62
CA LEU A 66 -19.00 -17.23 12.47
C LEU A 66 -19.84 -18.46 12.81
N ALA A 67 -21.16 -18.31 12.91
CA ALA A 67 -22.07 -19.41 13.24
C ALA A 67 -22.34 -20.35 12.06
N ASP A 68 -22.55 -19.77 10.86
CA ASP A 68 -22.98 -20.54 9.67
C ASP A 68 -21.80 -21.11 8.90
N ASP A 69 -20.73 -20.34 8.77
CA ASP A 69 -19.60 -20.65 7.89
C ASP A 69 -18.35 -19.88 8.36
N ALA A 70 -17.75 -20.31 9.46
CA ALA A 70 -16.60 -19.66 10.07
C ALA A 70 -15.43 -19.53 9.06
N PRO A 71 -14.79 -18.37 8.95
CA PRO A 71 -13.65 -18.20 8.06
C PRO A 71 -12.43 -18.98 8.55
N ASP A 72 -11.68 -19.54 7.62
CA ASP A 72 -10.39 -20.19 7.88
C ASP A 72 -9.31 -19.15 8.23
N ALA A 73 -9.42 -17.96 7.66
CA ALA A 73 -8.49 -16.85 7.91
C ALA A 73 -9.12 -15.48 7.68
N VAL A 74 -8.50 -14.46 8.30
CA VAL A 74 -8.81 -13.04 8.11
C VAL A 74 -7.66 -12.39 7.37
N VAL A 75 -7.96 -11.53 6.38
CA VAL A 75 -7.03 -10.56 5.79
C VAL A 75 -7.56 -9.16 6.08
N ASP A 76 -6.87 -8.45 6.97
CA ASP A 76 -7.25 -7.13 7.45
C ASP A 76 -6.48 -6.02 6.76
N CYS A 77 -7.14 -5.38 5.79
CA CYS A 77 -6.56 -4.30 4.98
C CYS A 77 -6.98 -2.89 5.44
N CYS A 78 -7.78 -2.74 6.49
CA CYS A 78 -8.40 -1.45 6.83
C CYS A 78 -8.22 -1.03 8.29
N GLY A 79 -7.19 -1.50 8.97
CA GLY A 79 -6.84 -1.12 10.34
C GLY A 79 -6.27 0.29 10.42
N TYR A 80 -7.13 1.28 10.63
CA TYR A 80 -6.77 2.70 10.71
C TYR A 80 -7.04 3.31 12.08
N THR A 81 -7.39 2.50 13.08
CA THR A 81 -7.53 2.90 14.48
C THR A 81 -7.13 1.77 15.40
N VAL A 82 -6.60 2.08 16.58
CA VAL A 82 -6.26 1.08 17.61
C VAL A 82 -7.55 0.45 18.17
N ASP A 83 -8.61 1.22 18.33
CA ASP A 83 -9.90 0.71 18.81
C ASP A 83 -10.54 -0.25 17.80
N GLY A 84 -10.42 0.04 16.49
CA GLY A 84 -10.83 -0.89 15.47
C GLY A 84 -10.00 -2.20 15.49
N ALA A 85 -8.72 -2.14 15.83
CA ALA A 85 -7.90 -3.35 16.03
C ALA A 85 -8.39 -4.18 17.23
N ARG A 86 -8.73 -3.54 18.37
CA ARG A 86 -9.34 -4.20 19.54
C ARG A 86 -10.68 -4.84 19.18
N ALA A 87 -11.56 -4.08 18.51
CA ALA A 87 -12.85 -4.59 18.07
C ALA A 87 -12.73 -5.86 17.19
N ALA A 88 -11.79 -5.84 16.25
CA ALA A 88 -11.53 -7.00 15.40
C ALA A 88 -10.92 -8.17 16.18
N ALA A 89 -10.02 -7.89 17.13
CA ALA A 89 -9.45 -8.91 18.02
C ALA A 89 -10.52 -9.62 18.84
N ASP A 90 -11.42 -8.87 19.45
CA ASP A 90 -12.51 -9.41 20.26
C ASP A 90 -13.51 -10.23 19.43
N ALA A 91 -13.95 -9.66 18.31
CA ALA A 91 -14.96 -10.29 17.46
C ALA A 91 -14.46 -11.53 16.72
N LEU A 92 -13.15 -11.61 16.44
CA LEU A 92 -12.53 -12.65 15.61
C LEU A 92 -11.53 -13.53 16.38
N ALA A 93 -11.55 -13.52 17.71
CA ALA A 93 -10.60 -14.26 18.57
C ALA A 93 -10.48 -15.75 18.24
N GLY A 94 -11.56 -16.37 17.76
CA GLY A 94 -11.61 -17.79 17.40
C GLY A 94 -11.08 -18.13 15.99
N VAL A 95 -10.73 -17.17 15.16
CA VAL A 95 -10.26 -17.45 13.80
C VAL A 95 -8.86 -18.07 13.81
N PRO A 96 -8.61 -19.13 13.02
CA PRO A 96 -7.33 -19.84 13.02
C PRO A 96 -6.13 -18.98 12.59
N ARG A 97 -6.33 -18.03 11.67
CA ARG A 97 -5.25 -17.20 11.10
C ARG A 97 -5.70 -15.75 10.94
N TYR A 98 -4.79 -14.83 11.25
CA TYR A 98 -5.02 -13.38 11.07
C TYR A 98 -3.83 -12.74 10.36
N VAL A 99 -4.07 -12.17 9.19
CA VAL A 99 -3.07 -11.42 8.40
C VAL A 99 -3.45 -9.95 8.46
N TYR A 100 -2.64 -9.17 9.16
CA TYR A 100 -2.82 -7.73 9.32
C TYR A 100 -1.95 -6.93 8.36
N VAL A 101 -2.53 -6.03 7.60
CA VAL A 101 -1.77 -5.07 6.77
C VAL A 101 -1.36 -3.89 7.63
N SER A 102 -0.14 -3.98 8.15
CA SER A 102 0.55 -2.91 8.86
C SER A 102 1.32 -2.01 7.88
N SER A 103 2.32 -1.30 8.34
CA SER A 103 3.14 -0.37 7.56
C SER A 103 4.57 -0.35 8.05
N ILE A 104 5.52 -0.10 7.16
CA ILE A 104 6.90 0.27 7.55
C ILE A 104 6.94 1.56 8.37
N SER A 105 5.90 2.39 8.33
CA SER A 105 5.75 3.56 9.21
C SER A 105 5.59 3.20 10.68
N ALA A 106 5.38 1.93 11.03
CA ALA A 106 5.36 1.47 12.42
C ALA A 106 6.75 1.53 13.08
N TYR A 107 7.83 1.59 12.29
CA TYR A 107 9.18 1.76 12.82
C TYR A 107 9.39 3.18 13.34
N ARG A 108 9.91 3.28 14.57
CA ARG A 108 10.10 4.57 15.29
C ARG A 108 11.11 5.48 14.58
N ASP A 109 12.15 4.90 14.03
CA ASP A 109 13.28 5.63 13.46
C ASP A 109 13.19 5.73 11.91
N TRP A 110 12.00 5.42 11.33
CA TRP A 110 11.73 5.53 9.89
C TRP A 110 10.58 6.50 9.59
N PRO A 111 10.72 7.45 8.62
CA PRO A 111 12.00 7.86 8.02
C PRO A 111 12.90 8.59 9.01
N PRO A 112 14.24 8.71 8.78
CA PRO A 112 14.94 8.26 7.58
C PRO A 112 15.36 6.78 7.58
N GLY A 113 15.39 6.10 8.71
CA GLY A 113 15.91 4.75 8.81
C GLY A 113 17.45 4.67 8.94
N PRO A 114 18.13 3.62 8.43
CA PRO A 114 17.58 2.47 7.73
C PRO A 114 16.80 1.50 8.62
N VAL A 115 16.06 0.58 7.99
CA VAL A 115 15.41 -0.55 8.66
C VAL A 115 16.04 -1.85 8.16
N PRO A 116 17.02 -2.42 8.88
CA PRO A 116 17.77 -3.57 8.40
C PRO A 116 16.91 -4.85 8.32
N ASP A 117 16.02 -5.06 9.29
CA ASP A 117 15.11 -6.19 9.35
C ASP A 117 13.92 -5.87 10.28
N GLU A 118 13.07 -6.87 10.52
CA GLU A 118 11.84 -6.74 11.30
C GLU A 118 12.06 -6.56 12.81
N SER A 119 13.30 -6.73 13.32
CA SER A 119 13.65 -6.51 14.73
C SER A 119 13.90 -5.02 15.05
N ALA A 120 13.93 -4.15 14.04
CA ALA A 120 14.09 -2.71 14.25
C ALA A 120 12.98 -2.15 15.15
N PRO A 121 13.29 -1.18 16.03
CA PRO A 121 12.34 -0.65 17.00
C PRO A 121 11.11 -0.02 16.37
N THR A 122 9.94 -0.38 16.87
CA THR A 122 8.67 0.27 16.53
C THR A 122 8.30 1.33 17.57
N PHE A 123 7.34 2.19 17.24
CA PHE A 123 6.80 3.14 18.22
C PHE A 123 6.23 2.41 19.44
N GLY A 124 6.48 2.94 20.64
CA GLY A 124 5.95 2.44 21.91
C GLY A 124 4.49 2.84 22.16
N SER A 125 3.95 2.45 23.33
CA SER A 125 2.59 2.79 23.74
C SER A 125 2.46 4.26 24.20
N GLU A 126 3.58 4.94 24.45
CA GLU A 126 3.65 6.35 24.82
C GLU A 126 3.43 7.30 23.64
N ALA A 127 3.62 6.81 22.39
CA ALA A 127 3.42 7.62 21.20
C ALA A 127 1.92 7.79 20.89
N SER A 128 1.55 8.94 20.32
CA SER A 128 0.14 9.25 20.04
C SER A 128 -0.46 8.31 18.99
N PRO A 129 -1.56 7.60 19.30
CA PRO A 129 -2.24 6.75 18.32
C PRO A 129 -2.99 7.52 17.23
N GLU A 130 -3.02 8.85 17.30
CA GLU A 130 -3.58 9.72 16.27
C GLU A 130 -2.62 9.84 15.06
N GLU A 131 -1.33 9.61 15.29
CA GLU A 131 -0.32 9.56 14.24
C GLU A 131 -0.30 8.17 13.58
N TYR A 132 -0.12 8.14 12.26
CA TYR A 132 -0.24 6.92 11.47
C TYR A 132 0.74 5.81 11.88
N GLY A 133 2.02 6.13 12.06
CA GLY A 133 3.05 5.17 12.46
C GLY A 133 2.80 4.56 13.84
N PRO A 134 2.66 5.40 14.89
CA PRO A 134 2.29 4.94 16.23
C PRO A 134 1.01 4.12 16.26
N MET A 135 -0.04 4.54 15.53
CA MET A 135 -1.29 3.81 15.42
C MET A 135 -1.07 2.40 14.86
N LYS A 136 -0.28 2.26 13.79
CA LYS A 136 0.03 0.95 13.21
C LYS A 136 0.80 0.05 14.19
N ALA A 137 1.82 0.60 14.86
CA ALA A 137 2.60 -0.13 15.85
C ALA A 137 1.75 -0.59 17.06
N GLN A 138 0.84 0.26 17.53
CA GLN A 138 -0.05 -0.10 18.64
C GLN A 138 -1.12 -1.11 18.22
N SER A 139 -1.64 -1.03 17.00
CA SER A 139 -2.55 -2.02 16.44
C SER A 139 -1.89 -3.39 16.30
N GLU A 140 -0.62 -3.45 15.87
CA GLU A 140 0.16 -4.70 15.83
C GLU A 140 0.19 -5.35 17.22
N ARG A 141 0.52 -4.59 18.29
CA ARG A 141 0.57 -5.13 19.66
C ARG A 141 -0.78 -5.68 20.14
N VAL A 142 -1.86 -4.94 19.92
CA VAL A 142 -3.22 -5.39 20.26
C VAL A 142 -3.54 -6.72 19.60
N LEU A 143 -3.22 -6.85 18.31
CA LEU A 143 -3.47 -8.07 17.56
C LEU A 143 -2.51 -9.19 17.95
N GLU A 144 -1.26 -8.88 18.28
CA GLU A 144 -0.27 -9.85 18.77
C GLU A 144 -0.69 -10.46 20.12
N ASP A 145 -1.18 -9.64 21.04
CA ASP A 145 -1.71 -10.10 22.34
C ASP A 145 -2.91 -11.04 22.15
N ALA A 146 -3.76 -10.78 21.15
CA ALA A 146 -4.96 -11.59 20.90
C ALA A 146 -4.70 -12.88 20.11
N PHE A 147 -3.82 -12.82 19.11
CA PHE A 147 -3.64 -13.92 18.16
C PHE A 147 -2.30 -14.67 18.31
N GLY A 148 -1.28 -14.04 18.92
CA GLY A 148 0.04 -14.66 19.12
C GLY A 148 0.64 -15.21 17.81
N ASN A 149 0.98 -16.48 17.80
CA ASN A 149 1.55 -17.16 16.63
C ASN A 149 0.58 -17.36 15.45
N ARG A 150 -0.68 -16.98 15.60
CA ARG A 150 -1.68 -16.96 14.53
C ARG A 150 -1.68 -15.65 13.75
N LEU A 151 -0.95 -14.62 14.22
CA LEU A 151 -0.83 -13.32 13.57
C LEU A 151 0.37 -13.25 12.63
N LEU A 152 0.15 -12.75 11.42
CA LEU A 152 1.20 -12.20 10.56
C LEU A 152 0.91 -10.70 10.35
N SER A 153 1.89 -9.85 10.67
CA SER A 153 1.82 -8.39 10.44
C SER A 153 2.64 -8.02 9.20
N ALA A 154 1.96 -7.79 8.10
CA ALA A 154 2.59 -7.34 6.85
C ALA A 154 2.86 -5.83 6.92
N ARG A 155 4.08 -5.43 7.29
CA ARG A 155 4.53 -4.03 7.27
C ARG A 155 4.75 -3.59 5.83
N ALA A 156 3.65 -3.16 5.20
CA ALA A 156 3.69 -2.75 3.81
C ALA A 156 4.47 -1.46 3.61
N GLY A 157 5.27 -1.42 2.55
CA GLY A 157 5.87 -0.19 2.04
C GLY A 157 4.91 0.59 1.15
N LEU A 158 5.46 1.32 0.18
CA LEU A 158 4.66 2.06 -0.78
C LEU A 158 4.01 1.10 -1.78
N ILE A 159 2.70 0.96 -1.66
CA ILE A 159 1.90 0.16 -2.58
C ILE A 159 1.56 1.00 -3.80
N VAL A 160 1.86 0.50 -4.99
CA VAL A 160 1.57 1.12 -6.28
C VAL A 160 0.92 0.12 -7.23
N GLY A 161 0.30 0.60 -8.30
CA GLY A 161 -0.28 -0.29 -9.31
C GLY A 161 -1.66 0.15 -9.80
N PRO A 162 -2.30 -0.66 -10.66
CA PRO A 162 -3.66 -0.40 -11.14
C PRO A 162 -4.65 -0.28 -9.98
N GLY A 163 -5.47 0.75 -9.98
CA GLY A 163 -6.41 1.03 -8.89
C GLY A 163 -5.89 2.01 -7.83
N ASP A 164 -4.62 2.43 -7.91
CA ASP A 164 -4.03 3.40 -6.97
C ASP A 164 -4.66 4.80 -7.15
N ARG A 165 -5.37 5.23 -6.13
CA ARG A 165 -6.00 6.55 -6.04
C ARG A 165 -5.25 7.50 -5.09
N THR A 166 -4.04 7.14 -4.67
CA THR A 166 -3.22 8.01 -3.79
C THR A 166 -2.60 9.19 -4.55
N LEU A 167 -2.73 9.20 -5.88
CA LEU A 167 -2.28 10.25 -6.78
C LEU A 167 -0.75 10.46 -6.77
N ARG A 168 0.00 9.43 -6.40
CA ARG A 168 1.48 9.50 -6.40
C ARG A 168 2.06 9.06 -7.75
N LEU A 169 2.03 7.76 -8.06
CA LEU A 169 2.49 7.24 -9.35
C LEU A 169 1.61 7.75 -10.50
N THR A 170 0.30 7.81 -10.29
CA THR A 170 -0.66 8.27 -11.29
C THR A 170 -0.48 9.74 -11.66
N SER A 171 -0.04 10.60 -10.73
CA SER A 171 0.25 12.01 -11.06
C SER A 171 1.48 12.15 -11.96
N TRP A 172 2.51 11.32 -11.78
CA TRP A 172 3.65 11.30 -12.70
C TRP A 172 3.23 10.88 -14.11
N LEU A 173 2.47 9.80 -14.21
CA LEU A 173 1.93 9.33 -15.50
C LEU A 173 1.10 10.40 -16.18
N HIS A 174 0.20 11.06 -15.43
CA HIS A 174 -0.65 12.11 -15.95
C HIS A 174 0.17 13.32 -16.43
N ARG A 175 1.08 13.84 -15.59
CA ARG A 175 1.93 15.00 -15.95
C ARG A 175 2.76 14.70 -17.20
N ILE A 176 3.38 13.54 -17.29
CA ILE A 176 4.19 13.13 -18.44
C ILE A 176 3.35 12.99 -19.71
N ALA A 177 2.09 12.58 -19.60
CA ALA A 177 1.20 12.41 -20.75
C ALA A 177 0.52 13.70 -21.24
N THR A 178 0.43 14.73 -20.39
CA THR A 178 -0.42 15.91 -20.69
C THR A 178 0.33 17.23 -20.80
N ALA A 179 1.56 17.31 -20.32
CA ALA A 179 2.38 18.52 -20.42
C ALA A 179 3.43 18.39 -21.52
N ASP A 180 3.94 19.53 -22.03
CA ASP A 180 5.09 19.53 -22.92
C ASP A 180 6.40 19.30 -22.15
N ARG A 181 6.49 19.84 -20.94
CA ARG A 181 7.68 19.78 -20.07
C ARG A 181 7.25 19.54 -18.62
N VAL A 182 8.00 18.69 -17.90
CA VAL A 182 7.74 18.34 -16.49
C VAL A 182 9.01 18.50 -15.67
N VAL A 183 8.95 19.30 -14.62
CA VAL A 183 10.05 19.42 -13.64
C VAL A 183 10.19 18.12 -12.86
N VAL A 184 11.43 17.65 -12.77
CA VAL A 184 11.81 16.50 -11.97
C VAL A 184 13.04 16.82 -11.12
N PRO A 185 13.17 16.26 -9.91
CA PRO A 185 14.40 16.44 -9.14
C PRO A 185 15.58 15.75 -9.84
N ALA A 186 16.72 16.42 -9.85
CA ALA A 186 17.98 15.87 -10.41
C ALA A 186 18.60 14.82 -9.47
N THR A 187 17.81 13.84 -9.04
CA THR A 187 18.17 12.73 -8.14
C THR A 187 17.92 11.38 -8.80
N GLY A 188 18.20 11.31 -10.13
CA GLY A 188 17.85 10.14 -10.94
C GLY A 188 18.40 8.81 -10.43
N ASP A 189 19.56 8.81 -9.77
CA ASP A 189 20.25 7.61 -9.27
C ASP A 189 19.82 7.20 -7.85
N VAL A 190 18.97 8.00 -7.17
CA VAL A 190 18.48 7.65 -5.83
C VAL A 190 17.63 6.38 -5.90
N PRO A 191 17.98 5.32 -5.16
CA PRO A 191 17.17 4.12 -5.09
C PRO A 191 15.77 4.42 -4.56
N VAL A 192 14.76 3.75 -5.13
CA VAL A 192 13.38 3.76 -4.63
C VAL A 192 12.83 2.33 -4.61
N ALA A 193 11.91 2.05 -3.71
CA ALA A 193 11.33 0.72 -3.56
C ALA A 193 9.81 0.81 -3.41
N PHE A 194 9.12 -0.03 -4.17
CA PHE A 194 7.67 -0.13 -4.21
C PHE A 194 7.23 -1.59 -4.14
N VAL A 195 6.00 -1.83 -3.71
CA VAL A 195 5.36 -3.13 -3.89
C VAL A 195 4.15 -2.96 -4.81
N ASP A 196 4.06 -3.81 -5.83
CA ASP A 196 2.87 -3.83 -6.68
C ASP A 196 1.68 -4.40 -5.89
N VAL A 197 0.54 -3.75 -6.01
CA VAL A 197 -0.68 -4.13 -5.29
C VAL A 197 -1.09 -5.58 -5.55
N ARG A 198 -0.85 -6.11 -6.75
CA ARG A 198 -1.18 -7.49 -7.15
C ARG A 198 -0.24 -8.50 -6.53
N ASP A 199 1.05 -8.16 -6.42
CA ASP A 199 2.06 -8.98 -5.78
C ASP A 199 1.79 -9.10 -4.28
N LEU A 200 1.53 -7.96 -3.65
CA LEU A 200 1.17 -7.93 -2.23
C LEU A 200 -0.13 -8.67 -1.96
N ALA A 201 -1.18 -8.42 -2.75
CA ALA A 201 -2.48 -9.06 -2.56
C ALA A 201 -2.42 -10.58 -2.72
N GLY A 202 -1.76 -11.07 -3.77
CA GLY A 202 -1.57 -12.51 -3.98
C GLY A 202 -0.79 -13.15 -2.83
N TRP A 203 0.27 -12.48 -2.37
CA TRP A 203 1.07 -12.97 -1.24
C TRP A 203 0.29 -12.98 0.08
N LEU A 204 -0.55 -11.96 0.36
CA LEU A 204 -1.42 -11.94 1.54
C LEU A 204 -2.42 -13.12 1.54
N VAL A 205 -2.94 -13.49 0.37
CA VAL A 205 -3.83 -14.66 0.22
C VAL A 205 -3.07 -15.95 0.52
N VAL A 206 -1.83 -16.09 0.06
CA VAL A 206 -0.97 -17.25 0.39
C VAL A 206 -0.67 -17.27 1.89
N ALA A 207 -0.32 -16.13 2.48
CA ALA A 207 -0.03 -15.98 3.90
C ALA A 207 -1.23 -16.39 4.80
N ALA A 208 -2.44 -16.12 4.33
CA ALA A 208 -3.67 -16.51 5.04
C ALA A 208 -3.83 -18.04 5.17
N GLY A 209 -3.24 -18.81 4.26
CA GLY A 209 -3.25 -20.27 4.31
C GLY A 209 -1.98 -20.91 4.86
N ALA A 210 -0.97 -20.11 5.23
CA ALA A 210 0.33 -20.59 5.67
C ALA A 210 0.51 -20.46 7.20
N ASP A 211 1.44 -21.23 7.77
CA ASP A 211 1.78 -21.16 9.21
C ASP A 211 2.84 -20.08 9.50
N TRP A 212 2.78 -18.97 8.77
CA TRP A 212 3.70 -17.86 9.00
C TRP A 212 3.16 -16.92 10.09
N SER A 213 4.05 -16.38 10.92
CA SER A 213 3.65 -15.48 12.02
C SER A 213 4.66 -14.37 12.24
N GLY A 214 4.28 -13.36 13.01
CA GLY A 214 5.11 -12.19 13.34
C GLY A 214 5.21 -11.17 12.20
N PRO A 215 6.06 -10.12 12.36
CA PRO A 215 6.18 -9.04 11.39
C PRO A 215 6.97 -9.47 10.14
N VAL A 216 6.58 -8.90 8.98
CA VAL A 216 7.27 -9.07 7.69
C VAL A 216 7.28 -7.75 6.94
N ASN A 217 8.45 -7.29 6.51
CA ASN A 217 8.61 -6.09 5.69
C ASN A 217 8.13 -6.34 4.25
N ALA A 218 6.86 -6.09 4.00
CA ALA A 218 6.20 -6.38 2.74
C ALA A 218 6.32 -5.21 1.74
N THR A 219 7.53 -4.99 1.24
CA THR A 219 7.84 -3.96 0.25
C THR A 219 8.76 -4.48 -0.86
N GLY A 220 9.08 -3.64 -1.83
CA GLY A 220 10.09 -3.94 -2.86
C GLY A 220 11.48 -4.09 -2.27
N PRO A 221 12.36 -4.90 -2.87
CA PRO A 221 13.73 -5.03 -2.41
C PRO A 221 14.51 -3.73 -2.62
N VAL A 222 15.51 -3.52 -1.77
CA VAL A 222 16.43 -2.37 -1.90
C VAL A 222 17.08 -2.39 -3.29
N GLY A 223 17.04 -1.25 -3.97
CA GLY A 223 17.63 -1.11 -5.31
C GLY A 223 16.82 -1.76 -6.43
N MET A 224 15.54 -2.07 -6.22
CA MET A 224 14.68 -2.59 -7.31
C MET A 224 14.60 -1.65 -8.52
N THR A 225 14.68 -0.35 -8.28
CA THR A 225 14.74 0.70 -9.30
C THR A 225 15.34 1.97 -8.69
N THR A 226 15.54 3.00 -9.52
CA THR A 226 15.88 4.35 -9.09
C THR A 226 14.73 5.31 -9.37
N TYR A 227 14.80 6.51 -8.80
CA TYR A 227 13.83 7.56 -9.09
C TYR A 227 13.76 7.88 -10.60
N GLY A 228 14.92 8.01 -11.24
CA GLY A 228 15.02 8.19 -12.69
C GLY A 228 14.51 6.99 -13.47
N GLY A 229 14.78 5.77 -13.01
CA GLY A 229 14.28 4.54 -13.62
C GLY A 229 12.75 4.46 -13.59
N MET A 230 12.14 4.83 -12.47
CA MET A 230 10.67 4.94 -12.36
C MET A 230 10.10 5.98 -13.34
N LEU A 231 10.71 7.18 -13.43
CA LEU A 231 10.27 8.22 -14.37
C LEU A 231 10.45 7.80 -15.83
N ALA A 232 11.54 7.11 -16.16
CA ALA A 232 11.76 6.54 -17.47
C ALA A 232 10.68 5.51 -17.83
N ALA A 233 10.36 4.60 -16.92
CA ALA A 233 9.28 3.65 -17.10
C ALA A 233 7.91 4.35 -17.33
N CYS A 234 7.63 5.44 -16.61
CA CYS A 234 6.41 6.24 -16.83
C CYS A 234 6.37 6.83 -18.25
N ARG A 235 7.48 7.42 -18.69
CA ARG A 235 7.60 7.97 -20.03
C ARG A 235 7.43 6.91 -21.11
N ASP A 236 8.09 5.79 -20.96
CA ASP A 236 8.06 4.68 -21.91
C ASP A 236 6.64 4.08 -22.03
N ALA A 237 5.92 3.97 -20.92
CA ALA A 237 4.53 3.50 -20.92
C ALA A 237 3.59 4.47 -21.69
N VAL A 238 3.78 5.78 -21.53
CA VAL A 238 3.04 6.81 -22.26
C VAL A 238 3.35 6.72 -23.76
N VAL A 239 4.63 6.70 -24.14
CA VAL A 239 5.06 6.61 -25.55
C VAL A 239 4.56 5.31 -26.19
N ALA A 240 4.64 4.19 -25.51
CA ALA A 240 4.16 2.91 -26.01
C ALA A 240 2.64 2.88 -26.27
N SER A 241 1.89 3.78 -25.63
CA SER A 241 0.44 3.95 -25.89
C SER A 241 0.13 4.80 -27.12
N GLY A 242 1.15 5.36 -27.78
CA GLY A 242 1.01 6.26 -28.93
C GLY A 242 0.78 7.74 -28.53
N ALA A 243 0.81 8.07 -27.24
CA ALA A 243 0.70 9.44 -26.76
C ALA A 243 2.07 10.14 -26.77
N PRO A 244 2.13 11.48 -27.00
CA PRO A 244 3.34 12.25 -26.77
C PRO A 244 3.71 12.21 -25.28
N ALA A 245 5.00 12.19 -24.98
CA ALA A 245 5.49 12.25 -23.61
C ALA A 245 6.28 13.54 -23.38
N ALA A 246 6.10 14.14 -22.21
CA ALA A 246 6.78 15.36 -21.82
C ALA A 246 8.31 15.23 -21.84
N GLU A 247 9.00 16.34 -22.11
CA GLU A 247 10.41 16.52 -21.79
C GLU A 247 10.57 16.58 -20.26
N LEU A 248 11.40 15.73 -19.69
CA LEU A 248 11.75 15.80 -18.26
C LEU A 248 12.83 16.87 -18.07
N VAL A 249 12.56 17.84 -17.19
CA VAL A 249 13.45 18.96 -16.88
C VAL A 249 14.08 18.70 -15.50
N PRO A 250 15.30 18.15 -15.42
CA PRO A 250 15.95 17.91 -14.16
C PRO A 250 16.38 19.22 -13.50
N VAL A 251 15.96 19.43 -12.25
CA VAL A 251 16.29 20.61 -11.44
C VAL A 251 17.02 20.16 -10.17
N PRO A 252 18.15 20.76 -9.82
CA PRO A 252 18.87 20.44 -8.59
C PRO A 252 17.96 20.59 -7.35
N PRO A 253 18.01 19.64 -6.38
CA PRO A 253 17.20 19.67 -5.15
C PRO A 253 17.25 21.01 -4.41
N ALA A 254 18.42 21.63 -4.30
CA ALA A 254 18.60 22.93 -3.64
C ALA A 254 17.74 24.03 -4.32
N ARG A 255 17.71 24.07 -5.65
CA ARG A 255 16.89 25.05 -6.39
C ARG A 255 15.40 24.79 -6.24
N LEU A 256 14.99 23.53 -6.15
CA LEU A 256 13.59 23.19 -5.88
C LEU A 256 13.16 23.68 -4.50
N LEU A 257 13.98 23.44 -3.47
CA LEU A 257 13.70 23.90 -2.11
C LEU A 257 13.70 25.43 -2.00
N GLU A 258 14.63 26.14 -2.67
CA GLU A 258 14.66 27.60 -2.74
C GLU A 258 13.40 28.18 -3.40
N ALA A 259 12.83 27.48 -4.38
CA ALA A 259 11.57 27.85 -5.03
C ALA A 259 10.32 27.47 -4.20
N GLY A 260 10.49 26.91 -3.01
CA GLY A 260 9.39 26.50 -2.12
C GLY A 260 8.69 25.22 -2.56
N VAL A 261 9.33 24.39 -3.39
CA VAL A 261 8.78 23.07 -3.76
C VAL A 261 8.84 22.14 -2.56
N GLU A 262 7.71 21.59 -2.22
CA GLU A 262 7.58 20.69 -1.08
C GLU A 262 7.88 19.24 -1.49
N PRO A 263 8.93 18.62 -0.90
CA PRO A 263 9.18 17.19 -1.09
C PRO A 263 7.94 16.36 -0.78
N TRP A 264 7.77 15.24 -1.49
CA TRP A 264 6.64 14.32 -1.37
C TRP A 264 5.29 14.89 -1.80
N THR A 265 4.96 16.12 -1.44
CA THR A 265 3.67 16.77 -1.74
C THR A 265 3.59 17.20 -3.20
N ASP A 266 4.56 17.98 -3.65
CA ASP A 266 4.57 18.53 -5.02
C ASP A 266 5.19 17.58 -6.05
N LEU A 267 6.22 16.88 -5.62
CA LEU A 267 6.95 15.90 -6.40
C LEU A 267 6.90 14.54 -5.67
N PRO A 268 5.89 13.73 -5.95
CA PRO A 268 5.71 12.44 -5.26
C PRO A 268 6.95 11.55 -5.32
N PHE A 269 7.22 10.86 -4.20
CA PHE A 269 8.38 10.00 -3.98
C PHE A 269 9.74 10.71 -3.87
N TRP A 270 9.82 12.01 -4.15
CA TRP A 270 11.02 12.78 -3.90
C TRP A 270 11.14 13.09 -2.41
N LEU A 271 12.30 12.79 -1.85
CA LEU A 271 12.69 13.09 -0.48
C LEU A 271 13.97 13.94 -0.48
N PRO A 272 14.20 14.77 0.53
CA PRO A 272 15.49 15.43 0.73
C PRO A 272 16.63 14.42 0.80
N ASP A 273 17.83 14.81 0.34
CA ASP A 273 18.95 13.89 0.15
C ASP A 273 19.36 13.16 1.42
N ASP A 274 19.32 13.82 2.57
CA ASP A 274 19.63 13.26 3.90
C ASP A 274 18.61 12.20 4.33
N VAL A 275 17.35 12.37 3.96
CA VAL A 275 16.28 11.38 4.21
C VAL A 275 16.33 10.26 3.16
N ALA A 276 16.49 10.62 1.89
CA ALA A 276 16.51 9.68 0.77
C ALA A 276 17.65 8.66 0.86
N ALA A 277 18.77 9.06 1.48
CA ALA A 277 19.95 8.21 1.64
C ALA A 277 19.64 6.87 2.32
N THR A 278 18.67 6.82 3.21
CA THR A 278 18.37 5.63 4.02
C THR A 278 16.88 5.23 4.02
N ALA A 279 15.95 6.13 3.70
CA ALA A 279 14.51 5.86 3.75
C ALA A 279 14.07 4.67 2.89
N TRP A 280 14.76 4.41 1.79
CA TRP A 280 14.50 3.30 0.88
C TRP A 280 15.25 2.01 1.24
N GLN A 281 16.04 2.03 2.34
CA GLN A 281 16.81 0.88 2.83
C GLN A 281 16.01 0.10 3.87
N VAL A 282 14.93 -0.55 3.42
CA VAL A 282 14.13 -1.46 4.24
C VAL A 282 14.45 -2.90 3.86
N GLY A 283 15.03 -3.66 4.79
CA GLY A 283 15.40 -5.06 4.56
C GLY A 283 14.17 -5.93 4.33
N THR A 284 14.19 -6.72 3.26
CA THR A 284 13.06 -7.56 2.81
C THR A 284 13.42 -9.03 2.70
N ALA A 285 14.51 -9.47 3.34
CA ALA A 285 15.00 -10.84 3.24
C ALA A 285 13.90 -11.85 3.61
N ARG A 286 13.24 -11.64 4.74
CA ARG A 286 12.15 -12.49 5.21
C ARG A 286 10.96 -12.52 4.23
N ALA A 287 10.57 -11.39 3.68
CA ALA A 287 9.50 -11.35 2.69
C ALA A 287 9.84 -12.16 1.44
N ARG A 288 11.10 -12.12 0.98
CA ARG A 288 11.57 -12.91 -0.17
C ARG A 288 11.61 -14.40 0.15
N GLU A 289 12.10 -14.79 1.33
CA GLU A 289 12.07 -16.19 1.81
C GLU A 289 10.65 -16.73 1.88
N LEU A 290 9.68 -15.90 2.27
CA LEU A 290 8.25 -16.23 2.29
C LEU A 290 7.57 -16.02 0.92
N GLY A 291 8.34 -15.83 -0.14
CA GLY A 291 7.86 -15.83 -1.53
C GLY A 291 7.08 -14.57 -1.96
N LEU A 292 7.24 -13.42 -1.27
CA LEU A 292 6.66 -12.16 -1.79
C LEU A 292 7.34 -11.80 -3.12
N PRO A 293 6.64 -11.79 -4.26
CA PRO A 293 7.25 -11.45 -5.54
C PRO A 293 7.60 -9.96 -5.62
N SER A 294 8.45 -9.62 -6.58
CA SER A 294 8.76 -8.24 -6.94
C SER A 294 8.83 -8.16 -8.45
N ARG A 295 7.74 -7.75 -9.08
CA ARG A 295 7.73 -7.53 -10.53
C ARG A 295 8.55 -6.31 -10.91
N PRO A 296 9.06 -6.25 -12.16
CA PRO A 296 9.71 -5.06 -12.70
C PRO A 296 8.80 -3.84 -12.60
N ILE A 297 9.39 -2.67 -12.29
CA ILE A 297 8.62 -1.42 -12.17
C ILE A 297 7.93 -1.05 -13.50
N GLU A 298 8.53 -1.41 -14.61
CA GLU A 298 8.01 -1.19 -15.97
C GLU A 298 6.64 -1.87 -16.16
N ASP A 299 6.47 -3.07 -15.63
CA ASP A 299 5.21 -3.81 -15.71
C ASP A 299 4.13 -3.14 -14.85
N THR A 300 4.49 -2.72 -13.64
CA THR A 300 3.60 -2.00 -12.74
C THR A 300 3.14 -0.67 -13.35
N VAL A 301 4.08 0.10 -13.87
CA VAL A 301 3.82 1.40 -14.49
C VAL A 301 2.96 1.26 -15.74
N ARG A 302 3.30 0.34 -16.65
CA ARG A 302 2.54 0.07 -17.87
C ARG A 302 1.08 -0.29 -17.58
N ASP A 303 0.86 -1.17 -16.61
CA ASP A 303 -0.49 -1.63 -16.27
C ASP A 303 -1.27 -0.56 -15.49
N THR A 304 -0.58 0.26 -14.69
CA THR A 304 -1.17 1.44 -14.03
C THR A 304 -1.61 2.47 -15.07
N TRP A 305 -0.79 2.71 -16.10
CA TRP A 305 -1.14 3.61 -17.20
C TRP A 305 -2.38 3.15 -17.96
N ARG A 306 -2.47 1.85 -18.31
CA ARG A 306 -3.64 1.27 -18.96
C ARG A 306 -4.90 1.44 -18.13
N TRP A 307 -4.81 1.20 -16.82
CA TRP A 307 -5.93 1.42 -15.91
C TRP A 307 -6.31 2.88 -15.84
N LEU A 308 -5.34 3.80 -15.70
CA LEU A 308 -5.56 5.23 -15.57
C LEU A 308 -6.32 5.82 -16.77
N ALA A 309 -6.04 5.34 -17.98
CA ALA A 309 -6.70 5.76 -19.21
C ALA A 309 -8.22 5.54 -19.21
N THR A 310 -8.71 4.62 -18.40
CA THR A 310 -10.14 4.26 -18.33
C THR A 310 -10.79 4.58 -16.99
N ALA A 311 -9.99 4.97 -15.99
CA ALA A 311 -10.47 5.10 -14.61
C ALA A 311 -11.26 6.38 -14.31
N GLY A 312 -11.21 7.38 -15.20
CA GLY A 312 -11.83 8.69 -14.96
C GLY A 312 -11.32 9.37 -13.67
N LEU A 313 -10.06 9.08 -13.30
CA LEU A 313 -9.47 9.62 -12.07
C LEU A 313 -9.01 11.06 -12.30
N GLU A 314 -9.65 12.00 -11.59
CA GLU A 314 -9.21 13.38 -11.58
C GLU A 314 -7.81 13.49 -10.97
N GLN A 315 -6.94 14.24 -11.64
CA GLN A 315 -5.59 14.52 -11.16
C GLN A 315 -5.55 15.93 -10.55
N PRO A 316 -4.78 16.13 -9.46
CA PRO A 316 -4.64 17.44 -8.88
C PRO A 316 -3.94 18.38 -9.87
N PRO A 317 -4.23 19.69 -9.82
CA PRO A 317 -3.48 20.67 -10.58
C PRO A 317 -2.00 20.61 -10.19
N VAL A 318 -1.14 20.85 -11.18
CA VAL A 318 0.30 20.97 -10.91
C VAL A 318 0.53 22.34 -10.25
N PRO A 319 1.19 22.40 -9.07
CA PRO A 319 1.45 23.68 -8.41
C PRO A 319 2.34 24.59 -9.26
N ASP A 320 2.08 25.90 -9.24
CA ASP A 320 2.86 26.89 -10.02
C ASP A 320 4.36 26.88 -9.69
N ARG A 321 4.72 26.52 -8.45
CA ARG A 321 6.11 26.39 -7.99
C ARG A 321 6.91 25.26 -8.65
N VAL A 322 6.25 24.35 -9.37
CA VAL A 322 6.91 23.33 -10.21
C VAL A 322 6.69 23.57 -11.70
N ASP A 323 6.31 24.80 -12.09
CA ASP A 323 6.25 25.19 -13.50
C ASP A 323 7.67 25.20 -14.11
N PRO A 324 7.92 24.48 -15.22
CA PRO A 324 9.24 24.47 -15.86
C PRO A 324 9.78 25.85 -16.23
N ARG A 325 8.91 26.84 -16.45
CA ARG A 325 9.29 28.21 -16.75
C ARG A 325 9.99 28.92 -15.57
N ALA A 326 9.71 28.52 -14.36
CA ALA A 326 10.37 29.03 -13.15
C ALA A 326 11.85 28.60 -13.03
N PHE A 327 12.24 27.56 -13.79
CA PHE A 327 13.59 26.98 -13.75
C PHE A 327 14.35 27.11 -15.09
N ALA A 328 13.82 27.88 -16.03
CA ALA A 328 14.44 28.15 -17.34
C ALA A 328 15.67 29.04 -17.24
#